data_ef0e0c38dc74453777d973ccab623d54
#
_entry.id   ef0e0c38dc74453777d973ccab623d54
#
_cell.length_a   1.000
_cell.length_b   1.000
_cell.length_c   1.000
_cell.angle_alpha   90.00
_cell.angle_beta   90.00
_cell.angle_gamma   90.00
#
_symmetry.space_group_name_H-M   'P 1'
#
loop_
_entity.id
_entity.type
_entity.pdbx_description
1 polymer ?
#
loop_
_entity_poly.entity_id
_entity_poly.type
_entity_poly.pdbx_seq_one_letter_code
_entity_poly.pdbx_strand_id
1 'polypeptide(L)'
;MIVLRWLKKIFIILFLLQLFYIIILRWINPPITLTQLYSWMIGDGLKRKYVDEDEISYNIKLAVIASEDQIFPDHAGFDWKSIRKAMKYNKRKPNRVHGASTISQQVAKNVFLWQGRSWIRKALEVYFTKMIEWVWGKRRILEVYLNVIEMGKGIFGVEAASKKYFRKSADKLSRKEAAMLAACLPSPTKYSVKPPSRYVLRRSGWVMVQMNHLEGDADVQKIIR
;
A
#
# COMPACT_ATOMS: atom_id res chain seq x y z
N MET A 1 8.95 0.53 43.21
CA MET A 1 7.99 -0.54 42.88
C MET A 1 6.65 -0.04 42.33
N ILE A 2 6.03 1.02 42.86
CA ILE A 2 4.71 1.56 42.40
C ILE A 2 4.78 2.06 40.96
N VAL A 3 5.77 2.88 40.60
CA VAL A 3 5.94 3.43 39.22
C VAL A 3 6.03 2.33 38.17
N LEU A 4 6.80 1.27 38.42
CA LEU A 4 6.96 0.14 37.48
C LEU A 4 5.63 -0.60 37.26
N ARG A 5 4.80 -0.75 38.31
CA ARG A 5 3.46 -1.34 38.18
C ARG A 5 2.54 -0.49 37.31
N TRP A 6 2.58 0.84 37.44
CA TRP A 6 1.81 1.74 36.59
C TRP A 6 2.28 1.73 35.14
N LEU A 7 3.59 1.76 34.90
CA LEU A 7 4.16 1.64 33.55
C LEU A 7 3.74 0.33 32.86
N LYS A 8 3.78 -0.80 33.60
CA LYS A 8 3.30 -2.09 33.08
C LYS A 8 1.81 -2.07 32.73
N LYS A 9 0.96 -1.48 33.59
CA LYS A 9 -0.49 -1.34 33.32
C LYS A 9 -0.75 -0.50 32.10
N ILE A 10 -0.10 0.68 31.98
CA ILE A 10 -0.22 1.56 30.81
C ILE A 10 0.21 0.83 29.54
N PHE A 11 1.34 0.13 29.57
CA PHE A 11 1.80 -0.65 28.41
C PHE A 11 0.79 -1.71 27.99
N ILE A 12 0.22 -2.47 28.92
CA ILE A 12 -0.80 -3.49 28.63
C ILE A 12 -2.06 -2.84 28.03
N ILE A 13 -2.52 -1.73 28.60
CA ILE A 13 -3.70 -1.01 28.09
C ILE A 13 -3.45 -0.53 26.65
N LEU A 14 -2.31 0.13 26.38
CA LEU A 14 -1.95 0.62 25.05
C LEU A 14 -1.82 -0.54 24.05
N PHE A 15 -1.25 -1.66 24.45
CA PHE A 15 -1.15 -2.85 23.63
C PHE A 15 -2.52 -3.43 23.28
N LEU A 16 -3.43 -3.52 24.24
CA LEU A 16 -4.80 -4.01 24.02
C LEU A 16 -5.60 -3.05 23.13
N LEU A 17 -5.47 -1.74 23.33
CA LEU A 17 -6.12 -0.73 22.49
C LEU A 17 -5.62 -0.80 21.06
N GLN A 18 -4.32 -0.97 20.84
CA GLN A 18 -3.73 -1.13 19.52
C GLN A 18 -4.22 -2.44 18.85
N LEU A 19 -4.29 -3.54 19.57
CA LEU A 19 -4.80 -4.81 19.07
C LEU A 19 -6.29 -4.68 18.68
N PHE A 20 -7.09 -4.08 19.53
CA PHE A 20 -8.50 -3.78 19.27
C PHE A 20 -8.67 -2.91 18.02
N TYR A 21 -7.83 -1.88 17.85
CA TYR A 21 -7.82 -1.04 16.66
C TYR A 21 -7.51 -1.84 15.38
N ILE A 22 -6.51 -2.72 15.39
CA ILE A 22 -6.22 -3.61 14.24
C ILE A 22 -7.44 -4.49 13.91
N ILE A 23 -8.09 -5.05 14.93
CA ILE A 23 -9.26 -5.92 14.75
C ILE A 23 -10.41 -5.14 14.12
N ILE A 24 -10.73 -3.94 14.61
CA ILE A 24 -11.79 -3.10 14.05
C ILE A 24 -11.52 -2.74 12.59
N LEU A 25 -10.28 -2.42 12.24
CA LEU A 25 -9.90 -2.07 10.88
C LEU A 25 -10.03 -3.23 9.88
N ARG A 26 -10.35 -4.43 10.33
CA ARG A 26 -10.77 -5.53 9.45
C ARG A 26 -12.07 -5.20 8.69
N TRP A 27 -12.97 -4.44 9.30
CA TRP A 27 -14.31 -4.11 8.74
C TRP A 27 -14.50 -2.63 8.45
N ILE A 28 -13.77 -1.76 9.14
CA ILE A 28 -13.92 -0.30 9.02
C ILE A 28 -12.65 0.27 8.39
N ASN A 29 -12.80 1.19 7.45
CA ASN A 29 -11.66 1.88 6.87
C ASN A 29 -11.02 2.84 7.89
N PRO A 30 -9.67 2.96 7.91
CA PRO A 30 -8.99 3.86 8.83
C PRO A 30 -9.48 5.29 8.63
N PRO A 31 -9.97 5.98 9.67
CA PRO A 31 -10.57 7.31 9.54
C PRO A 31 -9.57 8.34 8.99
N ILE A 32 -8.32 8.25 9.39
CA ILE A 32 -7.18 8.98 8.81
C ILE A 32 -5.90 8.19 9.11
N THR A 33 -4.95 8.20 8.18
CA THR A 33 -3.63 7.60 8.41
C THR A 33 -2.60 8.67 8.78
N LEU A 34 -1.51 8.26 9.46
CA LEU A 34 -0.44 9.19 9.81
C LEU A 34 0.20 9.83 8.57
N THR A 35 0.29 9.08 7.47
CA THR A 35 0.78 9.59 6.18
C THR A 35 -0.14 10.67 5.62
N GLN A 36 -1.45 10.46 5.68
CA GLN A 36 -2.45 11.42 5.23
C GLN A 36 -2.43 12.69 6.08
N LEU A 37 -2.37 12.54 7.41
CA LEU A 37 -2.26 13.66 8.33
C LEU A 37 -0.99 14.48 8.07
N TYR A 38 0.15 13.81 7.90
CA TYR A 38 1.41 14.47 7.58
C TYR A 38 1.32 15.27 6.26
N SER A 39 0.78 14.68 5.20
CA SER A 39 0.58 15.37 3.91
C SER A 39 -0.27 16.63 4.04
N TRP A 40 -1.33 16.56 4.84
CA TRP A 40 -2.17 17.72 5.14
C TRP A 40 -1.42 18.80 5.91
N MET A 41 -0.66 18.41 6.93
CA MET A 41 0.10 19.35 7.78
C MET A 41 1.20 20.10 7.02
N ILE A 42 1.86 19.46 6.05
CA ILE A 42 2.92 20.09 5.25
C ILE A 42 2.37 20.89 4.04
N GLY A 43 1.04 20.94 3.88
CA GLY A 43 0.40 21.71 2.80
C GLY A 43 0.34 20.99 1.44
N ASP A 44 0.69 19.70 1.37
CA ASP A 44 0.58 18.92 0.12
C ASP A 44 -0.88 18.63 -0.25
N GLY A 45 -1.77 18.66 0.75
CA GLY A 45 -3.20 18.46 0.61
C GLY A 45 -3.67 17.11 1.14
N LEU A 46 -5.02 16.94 1.17
CA LEU A 46 -5.68 15.70 1.59
C LEU A 46 -6.93 15.48 0.75
N LYS A 47 -6.75 15.04 -0.49
CA LYS A 47 -7.85 14.58 -1.34
C LYS A 47 -7.98 13.08 -1.20
N ARG A 48 -9.08 12.62 -0.61
CA ARG A 48 -9.38 11.20 -0.43
C ARG A 48 -10.86 10.94 -0.50
N LYS A 49 -11.22 9.77 -0.95
CA LYS A 49 -12.55 9.19 -0.85
C LYS A 49 -12.38 7.69 -0.77
N TYR A 50 -12.81 7.10 0.33
CA TYR A 50 -12.84 5.66 0.48
C TYR A 50 -14.01 5.07 -0.26
N VAL A 51 -13.80 3.89 -0.81
CA VAL A 51 -14.80 3.10 -1.54
C VAL A 51 -14.68 1.65 -1.10
N ASP A 52 -15.78 0.92 -1.14
CA ASP A 52 -15.82 -0.49 -0.80
C ASP A 52 -15.17 -1.33 -1.91
N GLU A 53 -14.85 -2.57 -1.60
CA GLU A 53 -14.09 -3.46 -2.50
C GLU A 53 -14.78 -3.64 -3.86
N ASP A 54 -16.10 -3.72 -3.91
CA ASP A 54 -16.93 -3.88 -5.11
C ASP A 54 -16.98 -2.62 -5.99
N GLU A 55 -16.70 -1.45 -5.42
CA GLU A 55 -16.55 -0.18 -6.13
C GLU A 55 -15.14 0.02 -6.73
N ILE A 56 -14.24 -0.96 -6.55
CA ILE A 56 -12.86 -0.92 -7.07
C ILE A 56 -12.73 -1.86 -8.26
N SER A 57 -12.36 -1.32 -9.44
CA SER A 57 -12.27 -2.13 -10.64
C SER A 57 -11.28 -3.29 -10.52
N TYR A 58 -11.62 -4.41 -11.11
CA TYR A 58 -10.73 -5.54 -11.32
C TYR A 58 -9.36 -5.12 -11.89
N ASN A 59 -9.36 -4.21 -12.84
CA ASN A 59 -8.14 -3.77 -13.51
C ASN A 59 -7.12 -3.13 -12.57
N ILE A 60 -7.55 -2.28 -11.62
CA ILE A 60 -6.61 -1.64 -10.71
C ILE A 60 -6.11 -2.60 -9.62
N LYS A 61 -6.95 -3.51 -9.15
CA LYS A 61 -6.54 -4.59 -8.24
C LYS A 61 -5.42 -5.41 -8.88
N LEU A 62 -5.62 -5.87 -10.12
CA LEU A 62 -4.62 -6.64 -10.88
C LEU A 62 -3.36 -5.81 -11.19
N ALA A 63 -3.50 -4.55 -11.60
CA ALA A 63 -2.38 -3.69 -11.95
C ALA A 63 -1.45 -3.42 -10.75
N VAL A 64 -2.02 -3.24 -9.57
CA VAL A 64 -1.25 -3.02 -8.35
C VAL A 64 -0.49 -4.28 -7.95
N ILE A 65 -1.12 -5.45 -7.95
CA ILE A 65 -0.41 -6.72 -7.70
C ILE A 65 0.71 -6.91 -8.73
N ALA A 66 0.43 -6.70 -10.00
CA ALA A 66 1.40 -6.84 -11.08
C ALA A 66 2.60 -5.88 -10.99
N SER A 67 2.37 -4.67 -10.46
CA SER A 67 3.41 -3.64 -10.31
C SER A 67 4.24 -3.76 -9.05
N GLU A 68 3.59 -4.04 -7.92
CA GLU A 68 4.17 -3.90 -6.58
C GLU A 68 4.55 -5.25 -5.95
N ASP A 69 3.78 -6.32 -6.23
CA ASP A 69 3.91 -7.56 -5.45
C ASP A 69 3.29 -8.75 -6.19
N GLN A 70 3.99 -9.28 -7.21
CA GLN A 70 3.46 -10.32 -8.10
C GLN A 70 3.16 -11.65 -7.40
N ILE A 71 3.76 -11.89 -6.24
CA ILE A 71 3.55 -13.08 -5.41
C ILE A 71 2.73 -12.75 -4.15
N PHE A 72 1.91 -11.69 -4.21
CA PHE A 72 1.10 -11.24 -3.09
C PHE A 72 0.22 -12.34 -2.47
N PRO A 73 -0.39 -13.26 -3.26
CA PRO A 73 -1.13 -14.41 -2.71
C PRO A 73 -0.27 -15.37 -1.90
N ASP A 74 0.99 -15.57 -2.29
CA ASP A 74 1.82 -16.71 -1.90
C ASP A 74 2.60 -16.52 -0.60
N HIS A 75 2.69 -15.29 -0.09
CA HIS A 75 3.49 -15.01 1.09
C HIS A 75 2.67 -14.47 2.27
N ALA A 76 3.13 -14.71 3.49
CA ALA A 76 2.54 -14.18 4.73
C ALA A 76 3.19 -12.83 5.12
N GLY A 77 3.09 -11.83 4.23
CA GLY A 77 3.51 -10.45 4.44
C GLY A 77 4.94 -10.11 4.00
N PHE A 78 5.80 -11.09 3.71
CA PHE A 78 7.20 -10.84 3.34
C PHE A 78 7.63 -11.73 2.16
N ASP A 79 8.13 -11.11 1.10
CA ASP A 79 8.86 -11.78 0.04
C ASP A 79 10.35 -11.88 0.41
N TRP A 80 10.71 -12.94 1.11
CA TRP A 80 12.09 -13.18 1.55
C TRP A 80 13.09 -13.32 0.41
N LYS A 81 12.64 -13.80 -0.75
CA LYS A 81 13.48 -13.96 -1.95
C LYS A 81 13.85 -12.58 -2.51
N SER A 82 12.87 -11.71 -2.69
CA SER A 82 13.09 -10.33 -3.16
C SER A 82 13.85 -9.49 -2.14
N ILE A 83 13.59 -9.64 -0.84
CA ILE A 83 14.34 -8.97 0.22
C ILE A 83 15.83 -9.33 0.14
N ARG A 84 16.18 -10.63 0.06
CA ARG A 84 17.58 -11.07 -0.08
C ARG A 84 18.23 -10.56 -1.36
N LYS A 85 17.48 -10.56 -2.47
CA LYS A 85 17.96 -10.03 -3.77
C LYS A 85 18.23 -8.51 -3.68
N ALA A 86 17.32 -7.76 -3.10
CA ALA A 86 17.46 -6.32 -2.89
C ALA A 86 18.65 -5.99 -1.97
N MET A 87 18.83 -6.73 -0.87
CA MET A 87 19.98 -6.55 0.03
C MET A 87 21.32 -6.77 -0.70
N LYS A 88 21.43 -7.84 -1.48
CA LYS A 88 22.65 -8.11 -2.30
C LYS A 88 22.91 -7.01 -3.33
N TYR A 89 21.85 -6.53 -4.00
CA TYR A 89 21.96 -5.45 -4.97
C TYR A 89 22.41 -4.14 -4.30
N ASN A 90 21.74 -3.75 -3.20
CA ASN A 90 21.99 -2.50 -2.49
C ASN A 90 23.42 -2.45 -1.90
N LYS A 91 23.94 -3.61 -1.44
CA LYS A 91 25.35 -3.72 -1.01
C LYS A 91 26.34 -3.45 -2.15
N ARG A 92 26.00 -3.86 -3.39
CA ARG A 92 26.85 -3.64 -4.57
C ARG A 92 26.70 -2.24 -5.18
N LYS A 93 25.51 -1.62 -5.02
CA LYS A 93 25.16 -0.32 -5.62
C LYS A 93 24.47 0.59 -4.61
N PRO A 94 25.20 1.13 -3.61
CA PRO A 94 24.61 1.90 -2.50
C PRO A 94 23.87 3.16 -2.95
N ASN A 95 24.28 3.76 -4.09
CA ASN A 95 23.64 4.94 -4.66
C ASN A 95 22.35 4.64 -5.47
N ARG A 96 21.97 3.35 -5.61
CA ARG A 96 20.76 2.91 -6.32
C ARG A 96 20.00 1.89 -5.50
N VAL A 97 19.31 2.37 -4.47
CA VAL A 97 18.57 1.49 -3.54
C VAL A 97 17.33 0.91 -4.23
N HIS A 98 17.25 -0.41 -4.27
CA HIS A 98 16.05 -1.15 -4.65
C HIS A 98 15.22 -1.46 -3.40
N GLY A 99 13.94 -1.15 -3.44
CA GLY A 99 12.97 -1.60 -2.46
C GLY A 99 12.51 -3.04 -2.77
N ALA A 100 12.09 -3.74 -1.74
CA ALA A 100 11.46 -5.06 -1.83
C ALA A 100 10.32 -5.16 -0.79
N SER A 101 9.61 -4.06 -0.58
CA SER A 101 8.47 -4.03 0.34
C SER A 101 7.23 -4.56 -0.38
N THR A 102 6.53 -5.49 0.26
CA THR A 102 5.27 -6.07 -0.20
C THR A 102 4.11 -5.08 -0.02
N ILE A 103 2.97 -5.37 -0.65
CA ILE A 103 1.72 -4.61 -0.42
C ILE A 103 1.38 -4.58 1.07
N SER A 104 1.48 -5.70 1.77
CA SER A 104 1.20 -5.79 3.22
C SER A 104 2.12 -4.89 4.06
N GLN A 105 3.41 -4.83 3.75
CA GLN A 105 4.36 -3.94 4.41
C GLN A 105 4.04 -2.46 4.13
N GLN A 106 3.61 -2.15 2.91
CA GLN A 106 3.20 -0.78 2.55
C GLN A 106 1.93 -0.37 3.30
N VAL A 107 0.93 -1.26 3.45
CA VAL A 107 -0.26 -1.02 4.28
C VAL A 107 0.13 -0.78 5.73
N ALA A 108 0.90 -1.69 6.32
CA ALA A 108 1.36 -1.56 7.71
C ALA A 108 2.04 -0.21 7.96
N LYS A 109 2.94 0.19 7.07
CA LYS A 109 3.61 1.49 7.13
C LYS A 109 2.63 2.66 7.03
N ASN A 110 1.76 2.67 6.01
CA ASN A 110 0.91 3.83 5.74
C ASN A 110 -0.21 4.00 6.77
N VAL A 111 -0.76 2.92 7.32
CA VAL A 111 -1.87 2.98 8.29
C VAL A 111 -1.37 3.26 9.70
N PHE A 112 -0.30 2.60 10.15
CA PHE A 112 0.07 2.59 11.57
C PHE A 112 1.33 3.39 11.89
N LEU A 113 2.15 3.77 10.89
CA LEU A 113 3.48 4.33 11.13
C LEU A 113 3.66 5.70 10.45
N TRP A 114 4.69 6.41 10.94
CA TRP A 114 5.09 7.71 10.42
C TRP A 114 6.01 7.60 9.20
N GLN A 115 6.17 8.69 8.47
CA GLN A 115 7.12 8.79 7.38
C GLN A 115 8.56 8.94 7.92
N GLY A 116 9.55 8.56 7.11
CA GLY A 116 10.96 8.62 7.48
C GLY A 116 11.64 7.25 7.50
N ARG A 117 12.94 7.25 7.79
CA ARG A 117 13.78 6.04 7.82
C ARG A 117 14.36 5.87 9.22
N SER A 118 13.94 4.83 9.94
CA SER A 118 14.55 4.40 11.20
C SER A 118 14.41 2.89 11.37
N TRP A 119 15.34 2.29 12.09
CA TRP A 119 15.31 0.86 12.41
C TRP A 119 14.11 0.50 13.30
N ILE A 120 13.77 1.38 14.26
CA ILE A 120 12.61 1.20 15.15
C ILE A 120 11.32 1.15 14.31
N ARG A 121 11.14 2.12 13.39
CA ARG A 121 10.00 2.12 12.49
C ARG A 121 9.95 0.84 11.64
N LYS A 122 11.11 0.36 11.16
CA LYS A 122 11.16 -0.89 10.37
C LYS A 122 10.80 -2.12 11.19
N ALA A 123 11.21 -2.19 12.45
CA ALA A 123 10.79 -3.25 13.38
C ALA A 123 9.28 -3.24 13.64
N LEU A 124 8.70 -2.05 13.85
CA LEU A 124 7.25 -1.88 13.99
C LEU A 124 6.51 -2.24 12.70
N GLU A 125 7.05 -1.91 11.54
CA GLU A 125 6.48 -2.31 10.23
C GLU A 125 6.41 -3.83 10.11
N VAL A 126 7.44 -4.56 10.54
CA VAL A 126 7.42 -6.04 10.58
C VAL A 126 6.31 -6.53 11.51
N TYR A 127 6.19 -5.96 12.69
CA TYR A 127 5.15 -6.32 13.66
C TYR A 127 3.75 -6.10 13.07
N PHE A 128 3.44 -4.89 12.59
CA PHE A 128 2.11 -4.58 12.04
C PHE A 128 1.81 -5.38 10.78
N THR A 129 2.81 -5.66 9.93
CA THR A 129 2.64 -6.54 8.77
C THR A 129 2.16 -7.93 9.17
N LYS A 130 2.77 -8.53 10.18
CA LYS A 130 2.33 -9.83 10.69
C LYS A 130 0.92 -9.79 11.28
N MET A 131 0.60 -8.73 12.02
CA MET A 131 -0.71 -8.57 12.63
C MET A 131 -1.83 -8.44 11.58
N ILE A 132 -1.65 -7.62 10.55
CA ILE A 132 -2.66 -7.47 9.51
C ILE A 132 -2.81 -8.71 8.63
N GLU A 133 -1.73 -9.41 8.32
CA GLU A 133 -1.80 -10.69 7.60
C GLU A 133 -2.59 -11.74 8.37
N TRP A 134 -2.43 -11.78 9.68
CA TRP A 134 -3.14 -12.71 10.54
C TRP A 134 -4.62 -12.35 10.73
N VAL A 135 -4.93 -11.06 10.86
CA VAL A 135 -6.28 -10.59 11.22
C VAL A 135 -7.14 -10.28 9.99
N TRP A 136 -6.59 -9.65 8.93
CA TRP A 136 -7.40 -9.10 7.82
C TRP A 136 -7.54 -10.04 6.64
N GLY A 137 -6.46 -10.76 6.27
CA GLY A 137 -6.38 -11.52 5.02
C GLY A 137 -6.12 -10.63 3.79
N LYS A 138 -5.79 -11.28 2.67
CA LYS A 138 -5.28 -10.61 1.45
C LYS A 138 -6.27 -9.65 0.80
N ARG A 139 -7.55 -10.03 0.69
CA ARG A 139 -8.58 -9.16 0.08
C ARG A 139 -8.68 -7.84 0.82
N ARG A 140 -8.81 -7.89 2.16
CA ARG A 140 -8.90 -6.69 2.99
C ARG A 140 -7.62 -5.86 2.96
N ILE A 141 -6.45 -6.48 2.96
CA ILE A 141 -5.18 -5.77 2.84
C ILE A 141 -5.11 -5.01 1.51
N LEU A 142 -5.51 -5.62 0.39
CA LEU A 142 -5.53 -4.97 -0.92
C LEU A 142 -6.55 -3.83 -0.99
N GLU A 143 -7.74 -4.02 -0.45
CA GLU A 143 -8.78 -3.00 -0.36
C GLU A 143 -8.30 -1.77 0.43
N VAL A 144 -7.74 -1.98 1.62
CA VAL A 144 -7.17 -0.89 2.43
C VAL A 144 -6.01 -0.23 1.71
N TYR A 145 -5.12 -1.00 1.07
CA TYR A 145 -4.04 -0.46 0.25
C TYR A 145 -4.55 0.54 -0.79
N LEU A 146 -5.53 0.11 -1.59
CA LEU A 146 -6.11 0.91 -2.67
C LEU A 146 -6.85 2.16 -2.17
N ASN A 147 -7.27 2.16 -0.92
CA ASN A 147 -7.93 3.30 -0.29
C ASN A 147 -6.94 4.29 0.38
N VAL A 148 -5.79 3.84 0.89
CA VAL A 148 -4.91 4.70 1.71
C VAL A 148 -3.63 5.13 1.02
N ILE A 149 -3.19 4.43 -0.04
CA ILE A 149 -1.91 4.74 -0.69
C ILE A 149 -1.97 6.09 -1.42
N GLU A 150 -0.89 6.86 -1.35
CA GLU A 150 -0.75 8.08 -2.13
C GLU A 150 -0.55 7.74 -3.62
N MET A 151 -1.38 8.31 -4.48
CA MET A 151 -1.36 8.14 -5.95
C MET A 151 -1.06 9.44 -6.71
N GLY A 152 -0.66 10.47 -5.98
CA GLY A 152 -0.28 11.79 -6.45
C GLY A 152 -0.14 12.73 -5.27
N LYS A 153 0.49 13.88 -5.45
CA LYS A 153 0.73 14.83 -4.37
C LYS A 153 -0.58 15.19 -3.64
N GLY A 154 -0.72 14.74 -2.39
CA GLY A 154 -1.90 14.94 -1.56
C GLY A 154 -3.17 14.23 -2.05
N ILE A 155 -3.04 13.22 -2.91
CA ILE A 155 -4.15 12.43 -3.46
C ILE A 155 -4.01 10.99 -2.94
N PHE A 156 -4.95 10.58 -2.12
CA PHE A 156 -4.94 9.29 -1.44
C PHE A 156 -6.11 8.42 -1.89
N GLY A 157 -5.78 7.19 -2.25
CA GLY A 157 -6.71 6.17 -2.69
C GLY A 157 -7.13 6.28 -4.16
N VAL A 158 -7.59 5.14 -4.65
CA VAL A 158 -7.90 4.92 -6.07
C VAL A 158 -9.06 5.79 -6.57
N GLU A 159 -10.10 5.99 -5.74
CA GLU A 159 -11.26 6.80 -6.15
C GLU A 159 -10.88 8.27 -6.35
N ALA A 160 -10.12 8.84 -5.39
CA ALA A 160 -9.65 10.21 -5.52
C ALA A 160 -8.71 10.40 -6.73
N ALA A 161 -7.85 9.42 -6.99
CA ALA A 161 -6.94 9.43 -8.14
C ALA A 161 -7.71 9.27 -9.46
N SER A 162 -8.68 8.34 -9.54
CA SER A 162 -9.53 8.13 -10.72
C SER A 162 -10.32 9.39 -11.09
N LYS A 163 -10.95 10.01 -10.12
CA LYS A 163 -11.67 11.29 -10.31
C LYS A 163 -10.73 12.41 -10.76
N LYS A 164 -9.56 12.52 -10.13
CA LYS A 164 -8.60 13.59 -10.42
C LYS A 164 -8.02 13.46 -11.84
N TYR A 165 -7.60 12.26 -12.23
CA TYR A 165 -6.86 12.07 -13.47
C TYR A 165 -7.76 11.71 -14.66
N PHE A 166 -8.84 10.96 -14.43
CA PHE A 166 -9.66 10.40 -15.50
C PHE A 166 -11.13 10.86 -15.47
N ARG A 167 -11.56 11.59 -14.43
CA ARG A 167 -12.92 12.13 -14.26
C ARG A 167 -14.01 11.04 -14.21
N LYS A 168 -13.66 9.85 -13.71
CA LYS A 168 -14.56 8.70 -13.56
C LYS A 168 -14.37 8.05 -12.19
N SER A 169 -15.30 7.18 -11.79
CA SER A 169 -15.20 6.38 -10.57
C SER A 169 -14.18 5.24 -10.72
N ALA A 170 -13.69 4.73 -9.59
CA ALA A 170 -12.65 3.71 -9.55
C ALA A 170 -13.07 2.38 -10.18
N ASP A 171 -14.36 2.02 -10.12
CA ASP A 171 -14.94 0.84 -10.78
C ASP A 171 -14.80 0.86 -12.32
N LYS A 172 -14.76 2.06 -12.91
CA LYS A 172 -14.72 2.29 -14.38
C LYS A 172 -13.32 2.46 -14.94
N LEU A 173 -12.28 2.22 -14.14
CA LEU A 173 -10.91 2.30 -14.64
C LEU A 173 -10.64 1.22 -15.71
N SER A 174 -10.23 1.68 -16.90
CA SER A 174 -9.76 0.78 -17.94
C SER A 174 -8.40 0.16 -17.58
N ARG A 175 -8.03 -0.92 -18.24
CA ARG A 175 -6.75 -1.61 -18.04
C ARG A 175 -5.54 -0.67 -18.17
N LYS A 176 -5.55 0.19 -19.20
CA LYS A 176 -4.49 1.18 -19.44
C LYS A 176 -4.41 2.23 -18.33
N GLU A 177 -5.55 2.76 -17.90
CA GLU A 177 -5.60 3.77 -16.82
C GLU A 177 -5.14 3.18 -15.48
N ALA A 178 -5.57 1.97 -15.16
CA ALA A 178 -5.12 1.22 -14.00
C ALA A 178 -3.59 1.02 -14.01
N ALA A 179 -3.04 0.59 -15.14
CA ALA A 179 -1.60 0.43 -15.31
C ALA A 179 -0.83 1.74 -15.17
N MET A 180 -1.39 2.88 -15.60
CA MET A 180 -0.79 4.20 -15.43
C MET A 180 -0.78 4.63 -13.96
N LEU A 181 -1.86 4.40 -13.20
CA LEU A 181 -1.89 4.66 -11.76
C LEU A 181 -0.88 3.79 -11.03
N ALA A 182 -0.87 2.48 -11.29
CA ALA A 182 0.10 1.57 -10.68
C ALA A 182 1.56 1.94 -11.01
N ALA A 183 1.83 2.43 -12.21
CA ALA A 183 3.16 2.90 -12.62
C ALA A 183 3.66 4.11 -11.81
N CYS A 184 2.78 4.91 -11.22
CA CYS A 184 3.15 6.06 -10.38
C CYS A 184 3.53 5.70 -8.96
N LEU A 185 3.09 4.58 -8.42
CA LEU A 185 3.21 4.20 -7.01
C LEU A 185 4.64 4.26 -6.42
N PRO A 186 5.72 3.94 -7.18
CA PRO A 186 7.07 4.05 -6.63
C PRO A 186 7.49 5.47 -6.21
N SER A 187 6.90 6.51 -6.79
CA SER A 187 7.13 7.91 -6.41
C SER A 187 5.97 8.79 -6.89
N PRO A 188 4.81 8.77 -6.21
CA PRO A 188 3.57 9.37 -6.68
C PRO A 188 3.62 10.91 -6.69
N THR A 189 4.48 11.52 -5.90
CA THR A 189 4.70 12.98 -5.92
C THR A 189 5.61 13.43 -7.06
N LYS A 190 6.43 12.52 -7.61
CA LYS A 190 7.37 12.82 -8.70
C LYS A 190 6.84 12.46 -10.08
N TYR A 191 6.12 11.35 -10.18
CA TYR A 191 5.64 10.83 -11.45
C TYR A 191 4.21 11.29 -11.72
N SER A 192 4.00 11.95 -12.87
CA SER A 192 2.68 12.43 -13.27
C SER A 192 1.94 11.40 -14.12
N VAL A 193 0.66 11.19 -13.78
CA VAL A 193 -0.29 10.40 -14.59
C VAL A 193 -0.91 11.25 -15.69
N LYS A 194 -1.15 12.55 -15.44
CA LYS A 194 -1.78 13.45 -16.41
C LYS A 194 -1.26 14.89 -16.30
N PRO A 195 -0.51 15.40 -17.31
CA PRO A 195 -0.02 14.66 -18.47
C PRO A 195 0.94 13.55 -18.04
N PRO A 196 0.98 12.40 -18.74
CA PRO A 196 1.81 11.28 -18.32
C PRO A 196 3.29 11.58 -18.54
N SER A 197 4.09 11.34 -17.50
CA SER A 197 5.54 11.43 -17.62
C SER A 197 6.10 10.30 -18.50
N ARG A 198 7.29 10.49 -19.08
CA ARG A 198 7.97 9.44 -19.89
C ARG A 198 8.16 8.14 -19.10
N TYR A 199 8.40 8.25 -17.80
CA TYR A 199 8.51 7.09 -16.92
C TYR A 199 7.18 6.33 -16.85
N VAL A 200 6.07 7.02 -16.59
CA VAL A 200 4.74 6.41 -16.49
C VAL A 200 4.35 5.73 -17.78
N LEU A 201 4.56 6.36 -18.95
CA LEU A 201 4.27 5.75 -20.25
C LEU A 201 5.01 4.43 -20.44
N ARG A 202 6.33 4.41 -20.18
CA ARG A 202 7.14 3.19 -20.31
C ARG A 202 6.77 2.13 -19.28
N ARG A 203 6.62 2.54 -18.01
CA ARG A 203 6.34 1.62 -16.90
C ARG A 203 4.94 1.02 -17.01
N SER A 204 3.93 1.78 -17.43
CA SER A 204 2.56 1.27 -17.60
C SER A 204 2.49 0.19 -18.70
N GLY A 205 3.27 0.31 -19.77
CA GLY A 205 3.39 -0.76 -20.76
C GLY A 205 3.93 -2.05 -20.15
N TRP A 206 4.97 -1.96 -19.32
CA TRP A 206 5.49 -3.11 -18.59
C TRP A 206 4.46 -3.69 -17.61
N VAL A 207 3.72 -2.83 -16.87
CA VAL A 207 2.65 -3.28 -15.96
C VAL A 207 1.59 -4.05 -16.70
N MET A 208 1.14 -3.58 -17.88
CA MET A 208 0.14 -4.29 -18.68
C MET A 208 0.61 -5.69 -19.11
N VAL A 209 1.89 -5.85 -19.45
CA VAL A 209 2.46 -7.18 -19.74
C VAL A 209 2.40 -8.09 -18.50
N GLN A 210 2.78 -7.56 -17.33
CA GLN A 210 2.70 -8.34 -16.08
C GLN A 210 1.25 -8.68 -15.69
N MET A 211 0.29 -7.77 -15.92
CA MET A 211 -1.14 -8.07 -15.75
C MET A 211 -1.58 -9.25 -16.61
N ASN A 212 -1.12 -9.35 -17.87
CA ASN A 212 -1.45 -10.49 -18.74
C ASN A 212 -0.89 -11.81 -18.18
N HIS A 213 0.31 -11.80 -17.61
CA HIS A 213 0.90 -13.01 -17.00
C HIS A 213 0.14 -13.47 -15.74
N LEU A 214 -0.40 -12.53 -14.96
CA LEU A 214 -1.09 -12.83 -13.70
C LEU A 214 -2.61 -13.04 -13.86
N GLU A 215 -3.18 -12.67 -15.01
CA GLU A 215 -4.64 -12.74 -15.22
C GLU A 215 -5.21 -14.15 -15.14
N GLY A 216 -4.42 -15.17 -15.52
CA GLY A 216 -4.78 -16.58 -15.40
C GLY A 216 -4.44 -17.24 -14.08
N ASP A 217 -3.80 -16.55 -13.16
CA ASP A 217 -3.37 -17.10 -11.87
C ASP A 217 -4.57 -17.26 -10.92
N ALA A 218 -4.86 -18.48 -10.49
CA ALA A 218 -6.03 -18.81 -9.69
C ALA A 218 -6.00 -18.15 -8.30
N ASP A 219 -4.83 -18.00 -7.70
CA ASP A 219 -4.71 -17.43 -6.35
C ASP A 219 -4.79 -15.91 -6.39
N VAL A 220 -4.29 -15.28 -7.45
CA VAL A 220 -4.55 -13.85 -7.73
C VAL A 220 -6.05 -13.63 -7.94
N GLN A 221 -6.73 -14.48 -8.74
CA GLN A 221 -8.16 -14.34 -9.03
C GLN A 221 -9.05 -14.44 -7.77
N LYS A 222 -8.70 -15.30 -6.81
CA LYS A 222 -9.42 -15.41 -5.52
C LYS A 222 -9.37 -14.13 -4.69
N ILE A 223 -8.32 -13.31 -4.88
CA ILE A 223 -8.14 -12.07 -4.12
C ILE A 223 -8.85 -10.89 -4.79
N ILE A 224 -8.88 -10.83 -6.12
CA ILE A 224 -9.34 -9.64 -6.85
C ILE A 224 -10.78 -9.71 -7.35
N ARG A 225 -11.38 -10.90 -7.34
CA ARG A 225 -12.81 -11.16 -7.62
C ARG A 225 -13.61 -11.28 -6.33
#